data_972a0d461126cf7593a2bf3867c6fc0d
#
_entry.id   972a0d461126cf7593a2bf3867c6fc0d
#
_cell.length_a   1.000
_cell.length_b   1.000
_cell.length_c   1.000
_cell.angle_alpha   90.00
_cell.angle_beta   90.00
_cell.angle_gamma   90.00
#
_symmetry.space_group_name_H-M   'P 1'
#
loop_
_entity.id
_entity.type
_entity.pdbx_description
1 polymer ?
#
loop_
_entity_poly.entity_id
_entity_poly.type
_entity_poly.pdbx_seq_one_letter_code
_entity_poly.pdbx_strand_id
1 'polypeptide(L)'
;MRTLSRSASAYAPDGTRVSAYATDAAVADSGQANSGTVPLTVDELVVLVTAPGLRVTAPVPPGSATPPASCSSPVEQRSGPDIDRATAERFGTMLAAVPLDGLTLDRPLGALQPARLGGDAVCQSVRVTTPGRESTLDVAIAGGQELPSTDAPPEASSERSRTTVRQLPDGSVVEQSEHDYTSMGLHPGSETRATTQRVVTVTRPSGTLVRASSEADSPSVPVSFEQLDAIALVPGIEVPR
;
A
#
# COMPACT_ATOMS: atom_id res chain seq x y z
N MET A 1 -6.95 19.24 8.68
CA MET A 1 -6.84 20.16 7.50
C MET A 1 -7.32 19.39 6.28
N ARG A 2 -8.17 19.94 5.41
CA ARG A 2 -8.73 19.23 4.26
C ARG A 2 -7.95 19.60 3.01
N THR A 3 -7.30 18.62 2.38
CA THR A 3 -6.62 18.79 1.09
C THR A 3 -7.62 18.55 -0.04
N LEU A 4 -7.63 19.41 -1.03
CA LEU A 4 -8.40 19.27 -2.25
C LEU A 4 -7.51 18.69 -3.34
N SER A 5 -8.02 17.71 -4.10
CA SER A 5 -7.30 17.13 -5.24
C SER A 5 -8.24 16.84 -6.40
N ARG A 6 -7.67 16.81 -7.59
CA ARG A 6 -8.31 16.38 -8.84
C ARG A 6 -7.36 15.44 -9.56
N SER A 7 -7.89 14.42 -10.23
CA SER A 7 -7.09 13.50 -11.01
C SER A 7 -7.79 13.10 -12.30
N ALA A 8 -6.99 12.73 -13.30
CA ALA A 8 -7.45 12.09 -14.51
C ALA A 8 -6.50 10.95 -14.88
N SER A 9 -7.03 9.89 -15.50
CA SER A 9 -6.22 8.79 -16.04
C SER A 9 -6.73 8.39 -17.41
N ALA A 10 -5.82 8.17 -18.34
CA ALA A 10 -6.11 7.63 -19.66
C ALA A 10 -5.48 6.23 -19.79
N TYR A 11 -6.21 5.33 -20.42
CA TYR A 11 -5.76 3.98 -20.73
C TYR A 11 -5.76 3.79 -22.24
N ALA A 12 -4.63 3.43 -22.80
CA ALA A 12 -4.51 3.16 -24.23
C ALA A 12 -4.63 1.66 -24.51
N PRO A 13 -5.06 1.27 -25.73
CA PRO A 13 -5.20 -0.14 -26.11
C PRO A 13 -3.90 -0.95 -26.04
N ASP A 14 -2.76 -0.29 -26.09
CA ASP A 14 -1.40 -0.87 -25.96
C ASP A 14 -1.01 -1.17 -24.51
N GLY A 15 -1.89 -0.94 -23.52
CA GLY A 15 -1.64 -1.10 -22.11
C GLY A 15 -0.97 0.11 -21.44
N THR A 16 -0.66 1.17 -22.18
CA THR A 16 -0.12 2.42 -21.60
C THR A 16 -1.17 3.05 -20.69
N ARG A 17 -0.80 3.36 -19.47
CA ARG A 17 -1.58 4.19 -18.55
C ARG A 17 -0.86 5.51 -18.32
N VAL A 18 -1.56 6.61 -18.53
CA VAL A 18 -1.10 7.96 -18.18
C VAL A 18 -2.02 8.49 -17.09
N SER A 19 -1.43 8.97 -16.00
CA SER A 19 -2.20 9.57 -14.89
C SER A 19 -1.62 10.93 -14.55
N ALA A 20 -2.49 11.88 -14.29
CA ALA A 20 -2.13 13.20 -13.79
C ALA A 20 -3.02 13.56 -12.60
N TYR A 21 -2.46 14.25 -11.63
CA TYR A 21 -3.23 14.78 -10.52
C TYR A 21 -2.75 16.20 -10.18
N ALA A 22 -3.65 17.00 -9.61
CA ALA A 22 -3.36 18.32 -9.09
C ALA A 22 -3.94 18.43 -7.67
N THR A 23 -3.24 19.10 -6.79
CA THR A 23 -3.65 19.32 -5.39
C THR A 23 -3.50 20.79 -5.04
N ASP A 24 -4.26 21.23 -4.04
CA ASP A 24 -4.12 22.55 -3.43
C ASP A 24 -3.02 22.61 -2.37
N ALA A 25 -2.38 21.49 -2.08
CA ALA A 25 -1.25 21.44 -1.17
C ALA A 25 0.00 22.05 -1.83
N ALA A 26 0.53 23.11 -1.23
CA ALA A 26 1.83 23.65 -1.57
C ALA A 26 2.88 23.06 -0.64
N VAL A 27 3.98 22.55 -1.21
CA VAL A 27 5.16 22.19 -0.43
C VAL A 27 5.94 23.48 -0.19
N ALA A 28 5.83 24.02 1.01
CA ALA A 28 6.66 25.13 1.45
C ALA A 28 7.72 24.61 2.42
N ASP A 29 8.90 25.21 2.44
CA ASP A 29 10.02 24.86 3.32
C ASP A 29 9.67 24.90 4.83
N SER A 30 8.51 25.43 5.18
CA SER A 30 8.03 25.62 6.56
C SER A 30 6.80 24.77 6.92
N GLY A 31 6.39 23.84 6.07
CA GLY A 31 5.22 23.01 6.30
C GLY A 31 4.21 23.01 5.15
N GLN A 32 3.29 22.06 5.18
CA GLN A 32 2.25 21.93 4.16
C GLN A 32 1.19 23.03 4.35
N ALA A 33 1.09 23.92 3.38
CA ALA A 33 0.04 24.95 3.31
C ALA A 33 -0.94 24.58 2.18
N ASN A 34 -2.25 24.64 2.46
CA ASN A 34 -3.27 24.43 1.44
C ASN A 34 -3.72 25.79 0.91
N SER A 35 -3.67 25.98 -0.39
CA SER A 35 -4.11 27.21 -1.06
C SER A 35 -5.64 27.37 -1.12
N GLY A 36 -6.37 26.27 -0.85
CA GLY A 36 -7.84 26.21 -0.98
C GLY A 36 -8.31 26.14 -2.44
N THR A 37 -7.39 26.13 -3.41
CA THR A 37 -7.74 26.07 -4.84
C THR A 37 -6.82 25.11 -5.57
N VAL A 38 -7.40 24.09 -6.20
CA VAL A 38 -6.65 23.17 -7.05
C VAL A 38 -6.29 23.88 -8.37
N PRO A 39 -5.01 23.94 -8.76
CA PRO A 39 -4.53 24.79 -9.86
C PRO A 39 -5.01 24.35 -11.25
N LEU A 40 -5.41 23.10 -11.42
CA LEU A 40 -5.91 22.54 -12.68
C LEU A 40 -7.33 22.03 -12.55
N THR A 41 -8.13 22.25 -13.58
CA THR A 41 -9.46 21.64 -13.72
C THR A 41 -9.36 20.18 -14.15
N VAL A 42 -10.45 19.43 -14.02
CA VAL A 42 -10.50 18.03 -14.51
C VAL A 42 -10.33 18.00 -16.04
N ASP A 43 -10.91 18.95 -16.77
CA ASP A 43 -10.79 19.01 -18.23
C ASP A 43 -9.34 19.27 -18.68
N GLU A 44 -8.62 20.16 -18.00
CA GLU A 44 -7.19 20.37 -18.26
C GLU A 44 -6.35 19.12 -17.95
N LEU A 45 -6.66 18.39 -16.88
CA LEU A 45 -6.01 17.12 -16.59
C LEU A 45 -6.34 16.06 -17.66
N VAL A 46 -7.56 16.00 -18.17
CA VAL A 46 -7.95 15.10 -19.27
C VAL A 46 -7.16 15.42 -20.53
N VAL A 47 -7.02 16.69 -20.88
CA VAL A 47 -6.19 17.13 -22.03
C VAL A 47 -4.74 16.67 -21.85
N LEU A 48 -4.18 16.81 -20.64
CA LEU A 48 -2.82 16.36 -20.34
C LEU A 48 -2.65 14.86 -20.53
N VAL A 49 -3.51 14.02 -19.92
CA VAL A 49 -3.34 12.55 -19.96
C VAL A 49 -3.67 11.95 -21.34
N THR A 50 -4.40 12.67 -22.18
CA THR A 50 -4.73 12.25 -23.55
C THR A 50 -3.81 12.86 -24.61
N ALA A 51 -2.83 13.69 -24.22
CA ALA A 51 -1.93 14.35 -25.14
C ALA A 51 -1.20 13.32 -26.05
N PRO A 52 -1.14 13.55 -27.36
CA PRO A 52 -0.39 12.69 -28.27
C PRO A 52 1.10 12.70 -27.89
N GLY A 53 1.74 11.53 -27.88
CA GLY A 53 3.15 11.40 -27.53
C GLY A 53 3.44 10.95 -26.10
N LEU A 54 2.44 10.86 -25.23
CA LEU A 54 2.60 10.25 -23.89
C LEU A 54 2.46 8.73 -23.90
N ARG A 55 2.49 8.08 -25.07
CA ARG A 55 2.48 6.64 -25.20
C ARG A 55 3.90 6.08 -25.15
N VAL A 56 4.05 4.93 -24.51
CA VAL A 56 5.29 4.17 -24.61
C VAL A 56 5.33 3.54 -26.01
N THR A 57 6.04 4.16 -26.94
CA THR A 57 6.09 3.73 -28.35
C THR A 57 7.29 2.85 -28.67
N ALA A 58 8.28 2.81 -27.78
CA ALA A 58 9.44 1.95 -27.98
C ALA A 58 9.10 0.51 -27.54
N PRO A 59 9.33 -0.50 -28.39
CA PRO A 59 9.22 -1.88 -27.96
C PRO A 59 10.20 -2.14 -26.81
N VAL A 60 9.80 -2.95 -25.84
CA VAL A 60 10.71 -3.41 -24.78
C VAL A 60 11.92 -4.07 -25.46
N PRO A 61 13.16 -3.65 -25.16
CA PRO A 61 14.34 -4.24 -25.78
C PRO A 61 14.35 -5.76 -25.60
N PRO A 62 14.73 -6.55 -26.63
CA PRO A 62 14.85 -8.00 -26.48
C PRO A 62 15.77 -8.34 -25.32
N GLY A 63 15.35 -9.25 -24.46
CA GLY A 63 16.11 -9.65 -23.26
C GLY A 63 15.93 -8.77 -22.04
N SER A 64 15.09 -7.72 -22.11
CA SER A 64 14.68 -7.00 -20.89
C SER A 64 13.96 -7.97 -19.95
N ALA A 65 14.42 -8.04 -18.72
CA ALA A 65 13.71 -8.80 -17.69
C ALA A 65 12.29 -8.24 -17.54
N THR A 66 11.32 -9.11 -17.36
CA THR A 66 9.97 -8.68 -16.98
C THR A 66 10.11 -7.78 -15.74
N PRO A 67 9.56 -6.56 -15.76
CA PRO A 67 9.58 -5.71 -14.59
C PRO A 67 9.06 -6.52 -13.39
N PRO A 68 9.72 -6.44 -12.24
CA PRO A 68 9.21 -7.09 -11.05
C PRO A 68 7.78 -6.61 -10.82
N ALA A 69 6.90 -7.51 -10.41
CA ALA A 69 5.55 -7.13 -10.02
C ALA A 69 5.67 -6.08 -8.92
N SER A 70 5.42 -4.82 -9.26
CA SER A 70 5.62 -3.73 -8.33
C SER A 70 4.51 -3.77 -7.29
N CYS A 71 4.89 -3.88 -6.04
CA CYS A 71 4.02 -3.58 -4.94
C CYS A 71 4.12 -2.09 -4.60
N SER A 72 3.01 -1.47 -4.25
CA SER A 72 3.02 -0.15 -3.67
C SER A 72 3.04 -0.30 -2.14
N SER A 73 4.09 0.20 -1.50
CA SER A 73 4.04 0.37 -0.06
C SER A 73 3.45 1.75 0.24
N PRO A 74 2.34 1.83 0.97
CA PRO A 74 1.81 3.09 1.47
C PRO A 74 2.56 3.57 2.73
N VAL A 75 3.70 2.97 3.05
CA VAL A 75 4.56 3.44 4.13
C VAL A 75 5.08 4.82 3.73
N GLU A 76 4.74 5.84 4.51
CA GLU A 76 5.28 7.17 4.33
C GLU A 76 6.81 7.09 4.36
N GLN A 77 7.42 7.60 3.30
CA GLN A 77 8.87 7.59 3.13
C GLN A 77 9.50 8.50 4.18
N ARG A 78 9.93 7.91 5.27
CA ARG A 78 10.94 8.53 6.14
C ARG A 78 12.26 7.87 5.80
N SER A 79 13.33 8.65 5.80
CA SER A 79 14.70 8.22 5.49
C SER A 79 15.17 7.13 6.45
N GLY A 80 14.75 5.91 6.19
CA GLY A 80 15.27 4.70 6.84
C GLY A 80 16.51 4.18 6.10
N PRO A 81 17.25 3.26 6.69
CA PRO A 81 18.32 2.56 5.99
C PRO A 81 17.75 1.70 4.87
N ASP A 82 18.47 1.64 3.74
CA ASP A 82 18.14 0.77 2.63
C ASP A 82 18.11 -0.70 3.07
N ILE A 83 17.06 -1.41 2.66
CA ILE A 83 16.96 -2.85 2.88
C ILE A 83 17.64 -3.55 1.70
N ASP A 84 18.83 -4.09 1.94
CA ASP A 84 19.57 -4.81 0.93
C ASP A 84 18.89 -6.16 0.57
N ARG A 85 19.33 -6.73 -0.54
CA ARG A 85 18.78 -7.98 -1.06
C ARG A 85 18.90 -9.13 -0.06
N ALA A 86 20.01 -9.26 0.65
CA ALA A 86 20.24 -10.35 1.60
C ALA A 86 19.28 -10.25 2.80
N THR A 87 19.07 -9.03 3.28
CA THR A 87 18.09 -8.74 4.34
C THR A 87 16.66 -9.03 3.87
N ALA A 88 16.30 -8.63 2.65
CA ALA A 88 14.99 -8.93 2.07
C ALA A 88 14.76 -10.44 1.91
N GLU A 89 15.75 -11.21 1.44
CA GLU A 89 15.69 -12.66 1.32
C GLU A 89 15.55 -13.35 2.69
N ARG A 90 16.23 -12.86 3.71
CA ARG A 90 16.06 -13.33 5.09
C ARG A 90 14.63 -13.09 5.61
N PHE A 91 14.09 -11.88 5.44
CA PHE A 91 12.71 -11.58 5.80
C PHE A 91 11.72 -12.44 5.02
N GLY A 92 11.99 -12.64 3.74
CA GLY A 92 11.19 -13.51 2.88
C GLY A 92 11.11 -14.95 3.41
N THR A 93 12.24 -15.50 3.88
CA THR A 93 12.27 -16.83 4.49
C THR A 93 11.42 -16.91 5.76
N MET A 94 11.43 -15.85 6.59
CA MET A 94 10.62 -15.79 7.79
C MET A 94 9.12 -15.71 7.46
N LEU A 95 8.74 -14.87 6.49
CA LEU A 95 7.36 -14.74 6.04
C LEU A 95 6.82 -16.02 5.40
N ALA A 96 7.65 -16.72 4.64
CA ALA A 96 7.27 -18.00 4.01
C ALA A 96 6.94 -19.11 5.03
N ALA A 97 7.43 -18.98 6.27
CA ALA A 97 7.18 -19.93 7.35
C ALA A 97 5.87 -19.64 8.13
N VAL A 98 5.19 -18.53 7.83
CA VAL A 98 3.93 -18.18 8.53
C VAL A 98 2.82 -19.15 8.11
N PRO A 99 2.17 -19.83 9.07
CA PRO A 99 1.04 -20.69 8.76
C PRO A 99 -0.17 -19.81 8.38
N LEU A 100 -0.69 -19.99 7.18
CA LEU A 100 -1.87 -19.30 6.66
C LEU A 100 -2.96 -20.30 6.32
N ASP A 101 -3.40 -21.03 7.35
CA ASP A 101 -4.36 -22.10 7.21
C ASP A 101 -5.66 -21.64 6.55
N GLY A 102 -6.14 -22.42 5.59
CA GLY A 102 -7.38 -22.13 4.86
C GLY A 102 -7.24 -21.09 3.74
N LEU A 103 -6.05 -20.52 3.53
CA LEU A 103 -5.77 -19.61 2.43
C LEU A 103 -4.98 -20.32 1.32
N THR A 104 -5.35 -20.07 0.08
CA THR A 104 -4.56 -20.45 -1.10
C THR A 104 -3.97 -19.19 -1.71
N LEU A 105 -2.65 -19.11 -1.75
CA LEU A 105 -1.93 -17.99 -2.35
C LEU A 105 -1.53 -18.34 -3.78
N ASP A 106 -1.59 -17.35 -4.70
CA ASP A 106 -1.14 -17.53 -6.09
C ASP A 106 0.39 -17.76 -6.18
N ARG A 107 1.11 -17.33 -5.15
CA ARG A 107 2.56 -17.55 -4.95
C ARG A 107 2.90 -17.51 -3.47
N PRO A 108 3.99 -18.16 -3.02
CA PRO A 108 4.39 -18.12 -1.61
C PRO A 108 4.67 -16.69 -1.13
N LEU A 109 4.41 -16.42 0.15
CA LEU A 109 4.94 -15.22 0.80
C LEU A 109 6.46 -15.26 0.84
N GLY A 110 7.07 -14.08 0.80
CA GLY A 110 8.52 -13.94 0.99
C GLY A 110 9.30 -13.56 -0.26
N ALA A 111 8.68 -13.49 -1.44
CA ALA A 111 9.30 -12.91 -2.62
C ALA A 111 9.25 -11.37 -2.57
N LEU A 112 9.88 -10.79 -1.52
CA LEU A 112 9.93 -9.35 -1.30
C LEU A 112 10.74 -8.65 -2.37
N GLN A 113 10.27 -7.49 -2.80
CA GLN A 113 10.89 -6.65 -3.82
C GLN A 113 10.99 -5.22 -3.32
N PRO A 114 11.94 -4.41 -3.81
CA PRO A 114 11.97 -2.99 -3.49
C PRO A 114 10.64 -2.31 -3.80
N ALA A 115 10.15 -1.51 -2.88
CA ALA A 115 8.95 -0.73 -3.09
C ALA A 115 9.16 0.29 -4.22
N ARG A 116 8.09 0.61 -4.96
CA ARG A 116 8.14 1.42 -6.18
C ARG A 116 8.70 2.84 -6.00
N LEU A 117 8.70 3.36 -4.79
CA LEU A 117 9.00 4.76 -4.49
C LEU A 117 10.18 4.94 -3.51
N GLY A 118 10.99 3.92 -3.27
CA GLY A 118 12.19 4.08 -2.42
C GLY A 118 12.86 2.74 -2.08
N GLY A 119 14.17 2.75 -1.91
CA GLY A 119 14.97 1.58 -1.54
C GLY A 119 14.93 1.24 -0.05
N ASP A 120 14.32 2.09 0.76
CA ASP A 120 14.16 1.96 2.21
C ASP A 120 12.99 1.05 2.64
N ALA A 121 12.23 0.54 1.68
CA ALA A 121 11.15 -0.39 1.91
C ALA A 121 11.16 -1.55 0.91
N VAL A 122 10.72 -2.72 1.37
CA VAL A 122 10.47 -3.88 0.52
C VAL A 122 9.03 -4.33 0.70
N CYS A 123 8.43 -4.89 -0.34
CA CYS A 123 7.05 -5.34 -0.30
C CYS A 123 6.78 -6.51 -1.23
N GLN A 124 5.62 -7.13 -1.04
CA GLN A 124 5.07 -8.16 -1.92
C GLN A 124 3.55 -8.05 -1.93
N SER A 125 2.95 -8.25 -3.10
CA SER A 125 1.50 -8.42 -3.27
C SER A 125 1.21 -9.82 -3.78
N VAL A 126 0.26 -10.51 -3.17
CA VAL A 126 -0.20 -11.84 -3.57
C VAL A 126 -1.73 -11.86 -3.66
N ARG A 127 -2.24 -12.71 -4.56
CA ARG A 127 -3.67 -12.99 -4.61
C ARG A 127 -3.99 -14.14 -3.66
N VAL A 128 -5.04 -13.95 -2.88
CA VAL A 128 -5.55 -14.95 -1.94
C VAL A 128 -6.87 -15.48 -2.46
N THR A 129 -6.98 -16.80 -2.56
CA THR A 129 -8.22 -17.47 -2.96
C THR A 129 -8.69 -18.37 -1.81
N THR A 130 -9.96 -18.25 -1.48
CA THR A 130 -10.69 -19.18 -0.63
C THR A 130 -11.93 -19.67 -1.39
N PRO A 131 -12.61 -20.74 -1.00
CA PRO A 131 -13.79 -21.24 -1.75
C PRO A 131 -14.80 -20.14 -2.06
N GLY A 132 -14.89 -19.76 -3.35
CA GLY A 132 -15.82 -18.75 -3.86
C GLY A 132 -15.48 -17.29 -3.53
N ARG A 133 -14.25 -16.99 -3.08
CA ARG A 133 -13.83 -15.64 -2.70
C ARG A 133 -12.39 -15.36 -3.11
N GLU A 134 -12.15 -14.13 -3.53
CA GLU A 134 -10.81 -13.63 -3.85
C GLU A 134 -10.53 -12.34 -3.08
N SER A 135 -9.28 -12.19 -2.63
CA SER A 135 -8.77 -10.96 -2.03
C SER A 135 -7.31 -10.74 -2.41
N THR A 136 -6.80 -9.55 -2.19
CA THR A 136 -5.34 -9.29 -2.23
C THR A 136 -4.78 -9.33 -0.82
N LEU A 137 -3.51 -9.69 -0.72
CA LEU A 137 -2.72 -9.57 0.50
C LEU A 137 -1.41 -8.89 0.14
N ASP A 138 -1.18 -7.75 0.76
CA ASP A 138 0.04 -6.95 0.60
C ASP A 138 0.83 -6.98 1.90
N VAL A 139 2.14 -7.24 1.79
CA VAL A 139 3.07 -7.16 2.91
C VAL A 139 4.13 -6.14 2.57
N ALA A 140 4.42 -5.22 3.49
CA ALA A 140 5.48 -4.23 3.35
C ALA A 140 6.32 -4.15 4.63
N ILE A 141 7.63 -3.96 4.45
CA ILE A 141 8.60 -3.81 5.54
C ILE A 141 9.43 -2.57 5.25
N ALA A 142 9.58 -1.70 6.25
CA ALA A 142 10.37 -0.48 6.16
C ALA A 142 11.14 -0.24 7.46
N GLY A 143 12.23 0.51 7.36
CA GLY A 143 13.01 0.99 8.51
C GLY A 143 12.74 2.47 8.83
N GLY A 144 13.36 2.98 9.88
CA GLY A 144 13.40 4.40 10.21
C GLY A 144 12.07 5.01 10.66
N GLN A 145 11.10 4.19 11.05
CA GLN A 145 9.79 4.67 11.45
C GLN A 145 9.77 5.09 12.93
N GLU A 146 9.02 6.15 13.22
CA GLU A 146 8.75 6.54 14.61
C GLU A 146 7.62 5.67 15.19
N LEU A 147 7.72 5.37 16.50
CA LEU A 147 6.62 4.70 17.18
C LEU A 147 5.37 5.60 17.18
N PRO A 148 4.21 5.07 16.77
CA PRO A 148 2.96 5.80 16.90
C PRO A 148 2.67 6.16 18.36
N SER A 149 2.07 7.33 18.59
CA SER A 149 1.61 7.71 19.91
C SER A 149 0.41 6.85 20.32
N THR A 150 0.51 6.19 21.46
CA THR A 150 -0.62 5.44 22.04
C THR A 150 -1.60 6.34 22.82
N ASP A 151 -1.19 7.60 23.11
CA ASP A 151 -2.00 8.56 23.86
C ASP A 151 -2.90 9.42 22.96
N ALA A 152 -2.69 9.36 21.64
CA ALA A 152 -3.58 10.04 20.71
C ALA A 152 -4.96 9.36 20.76
N PRO A 153 -6.05 10.13 20.94
CA PRO A 153 -7.37 9.56 20.78
C PRO A 153 -7.44 8.93 19.37
N PRO A 154 -8.02 7.73 19.23
CA PRO A 154 -8.17 7.13 17.91
C PRO A 154 -8.83 8.18 17.02
N GLU A 155 -8.24 8.46 15.87
CA GLU A 155 -8.84 9.37 14.89
C GLU A 155 -10.30 8.97 14.76
N ALA A 156 -11.18 9.96 14.83
CA ALA A 156 -12.62 9.73 14.96
C ALA A 156 -13.04 8.68 13.93
N SER A 157 -13.28 7.47 14.42
CA SER A 157 -13.72 6.36 13.59
C SER A 157 -15.02 6.79 12.95
N SER A 158 -15.00 7.00 11.65
CA SER A 158 -16.23 7.15 10.88
C SER A 158 -16.99 5.82 10.91
N GLU A 159 -18.28 5.82 10.60
CA GLU A 159 -19.03 4.57 10.45
C GLU A 159 -18.39 3.59 9.44
N ARG A 160 -17.43 4.07 8.65
CA ARG A 160 -16.72 3.33 7.59
C ARG A 160 -15.25 3.05 7.90
N SER A 161 -14.76 3.44 9.07
CA SER A 161 -13.36 3.21 9.47
C SER A 161 -13.28 2.92 10.95
N ARG A 162 -12.65 1.82 11.31
CA ARG A 162 -12.39 1.41 12.69
C ARG A 162 -10.90 1.21 12.86
N THR A 163 -10.32 1.85 13.86
CA THR A 163 -8.90 1.67 14.19
C THR A 163 -8.76 1.33 15.66
N THR A 164 -7.91 0.37 15.96
CA THR A 164 -7.49 0.01 17.32
C THR A 164 -5.97 0.06 17.40
N VAL A 165 -5.45 0.55 18.53
CA VAL A 165 -4.02 0.64 18.80
C VAL A 165 -3.73 -0.09 20.11
N ARG A 166 -2.69 -0.91 20.14
CA ARG A 166 -2.24 -1.59 21.35
C ARG A 166 -0.71 -1.61 21.41
N GLN A 167 -0.16 -1.47 22.61
CA GLN A 167 1.26 -1.65 22.86
C GLN A 167 1.53 -3.08 23.35
N LEU A 168 2.61 -3.67 22.87
CA LEU A 168 3.09 -4.98 23.28
C LEU A 168 4.12 -4.86 24.41
N PRO A 169 4.37 -5.96 25.17
CA PRO A 169 5.36 -5.94 26.26
C PRO A 169 6.79 -5.59 25.85
N ASP A 170 7.16 -5.81 24.58
CA ASP A 170 8.47 -5.45 24.01
C ASP A 170 8.55 -3.97 23.57
N GLY A 171 7.50 -3.21 23.80
CA GLY A 171 7.38 -1.81 23.40
C GLY A 171 6.92 -1.57 21.96
N SER A 172 6.70 -2.62 21.18
CA SER A 172 6.14 -2.48 19.84
C SER A 172 4.69 -1.98 19.91
N VAL A 173 4.29 -1.20 18.90
CA VAL A 173 2.91 -0.70 18.76
C VAL A 173 2.24 -1.42 17.59
N VAL A 174 1.06 -1.96 17.84
CA VAL A 174 0.22 -2.63 16.84
C VAL A 174 -1.00 -1.76 16.57
N GLU A 175 -1.20 -1.39 15.32
CA GLU A 175 -2.37 -0.70 14.82
C GLU A 175 -3.16 -1.64 13.91
N GLN A 176 -4.43 -1.81 14.19
CA GLN A 176 -5.36 -2.56 13.34
C GLN A 176 -6.44 -1.62 12.83
N SER A 177 -6.66 -1.60 11.53
CA SER A 177 -7.73 -0.79 10.95
C SER A 177 -8.54 -1.58 9.92
N GLU A 178 -9.84 -1.30 9.90
CA GLU A 178 -10.77 -1.78 8.87
C GLU A 178 -11.44 -0.57 8.23
N HIS A 179 -11.41 -0.52 6.91
CA HIS A 179 -11.97 0.56 6.11
C HIS A 179 -12.93 0.00 5.08
N ASP A 180 -14.15 0.48 5.10
CA ASP A 180 -15.12 0.23 4.04
C ASP A 180 -15.19 1.45 3.12
N TYR A 181 -14.97 1.23 1.84
CA TYR A 181 -15.08 2.28 0.84
C TYR A 181 -15.75 1.77 -0.43
N THR A 182 -16.18 2.70 -1.23
CA THR A 182 -16.82 2.41 -2.49
C THR A 182 -15.91 2.89 -3.61
N SER A 183 -15.42 1.95 -4.42
CA SER A 183 -14.69 2.28 -5.62
C SER A 183 -15.66 2.43 -6.80
N MET A 184 -15.53 3.55 -7.50
CA MET A 184 -16.23 3.74 -8.79
C MET A 184 -15.22 3.51 -9.90
N GLY A 185 -15.55 2.63 -10.83
CA GLY A 185 -14.73 2.47 -12.03
C GLY A 185 -14.72 3.77 -12.85
N LEU A 186 -13.56 4.05 -13.45
CA LEU A 186 -13.31 5.31 -14.18
C LEU A 186 -13.98 5.37 -15.56
N HIS A 187 -14.68 4.32 -15.98
CA HIS A 187 -15.36 4.28 -17.28
C HIS A 187 -16.86 4.48 -17.12
N PRO A 188 -17.50 5.20 -18.03
CA PRO A 188 -18.97 5.23 -18.10
C PRO A 188 -19.53 3.81 -18.16
N GLY A 189 -20.38 3.44 -17.21
CA GLY A 189 -20.95 2.08 -17.09
C GLY A 189 -20.15 1.12 -16.21
N SER A 190 -19.04 1.57 -15.60
CA SER A 190 -18.36 0.78 -14.57
C SER A 190 -19.24 0.61 -13.34
N GLU A 191 -19.33 -0.63 -12.86
CA GLU A 191 -20.07 -0.92 -11.64
C GLU A 191 -19.35 -0.31 -10.42
N THR A 192 -20.14 0.27 -9.55
CA THR A 192 -19.70 0.68 -8.24
C THR A 192 -19.48 -0.57 -7.37
N ARG A 193 -18.29 -0.74 -6.80
CA ARG A 193 -17.98 -1.88 -5.94
C ARG A 193 -17.74 -1.42 -4.52
N ALA A 194 -18.40 -2.09 -3.58
CA ALA A 194 -18.10 -1.95 -2.18
C ALA A 194 -16.85 -2.79 -1.88
N THR A 195 -15.84 -2.17 -1.30
CA THR A 195 -14.55 -2.78 -0.99
C THR A 195 -14.28 -2.64 0.50
N THR A 196 -13.85 -3.73 1.14
CA THR A 196 -13.37 -3.71 2.51
C THR A 196 -11.85 -3.92 2.50
N GLN A 197 -11.13 -3.11 3.26
CA GLN A 197 -9.70 -3.26 3.50
C GLN A 197 -9.44 -3.46 4.99
N ARG A 198 -8.61 -4.44 5.33
CA ARG A 198 -8.06 -4.66 6.68
C ARG A 198 -6.56 -4.44 6.66
N VAL A 199 -6.07 -3.76 7.66
CA VAL A 199 -4.65 -3.45 7.80
C VAL A 199 -4.19 -3.77 9.21
N VAL A 200 -3.05 -4.41 9.33
CA VAL A 200 -2.28 -4.54 10.57
C VAL A 200 -0.91 -3.91 10.33
N THR A 201 -0.54 -2.97 11.15
CA THR A 201 0.77 -2.34 11.15
C THR A 201 1.43 -2.57 12.50
N VAL A 202 2.65 -3.11 12.50
CA VAL A 202 3.48 -3.28 13.69
C VAL A 202 4.69 -2.38 13.55
N THR A 203 4.83 -1.41 14.46
CA THR A 203 6.03 -0.57 14.55
C THR A 203 6.82 -0.96 15.78
N ARG A 204 8.08 -1.32 15.59
CA ARG A 204 8.97 -1.80 16.65
C ARG A 204 9.83 -0.67 17.22
N PRO A 205 10.34 -0.78 18.46
CA PRO A 205 11.24 0.22 19.03
C PRO A 205 12.51 0.48 18.22
N SER A 206 12.91 -0.49 17.37
CA SER A 206 14.02 -0.32 16.42
C SER A 206 13.73 0.67 15.29
N GLY A 207 12.44 1.05 15.10
CA GLY A 207 11.97 1.79 13.94
C GLY A 207 11.60 0.88 12.76
N THR A 208 11.63 -0.44 12.93
CA THR A 208 11.14 -1.37 11.92
C THR A 208 9.62 -1.37 11.90
N LEU A 209 9.05 -1.17 10.73
CA LEU A 209 7.61 -1.30 10.48
C LEU A 209 7.35 -2.52 9.60
N VAL A 210 6.40 -3.33 10.03
CA VAL A 210 5.83 -4.41 9.23
C VAL A 210 4.35 -4.14 9.06
N ARG A 211 3.89 -4.04 7.81
CA ARG A 211 2.48 -3.83 7.47
C ARG A 211 1.97 -5.02 6.67
N ALA A 212 0.88 -5.60 7.13
CA ALA A 212 0.10 -6.57 6.39
C ALA A 212 -1.29 -6.00 6.10
N SER A 213 -1.70 -5.96 4.86
CA SER A 213 -3.03 -5.47 4.47
C SER A 213 -3.70 -6.41 3.49
N SER A 214 -5.01 -6.52 3.60
CA SER A 214 -5.81 -7.30 2.67
C SER A 214 -7.04 -6.52 2.25
N GLU A 215 -7.37 -6.63 0.98
CA GLU A 215 -8.48 -5.93 0.35
C GLU A 215 -9.34 -6.92 -0.45
N ALA A 216 -10.64 -6.76 -0.35
CA ALA A 216 -11.59 -7.57 -1.08
C ALA A 216 -12.82 -6.77 -1.50
N ASP A 217 -13.27 -7.02 -2.73
CA ASP A 217 -14.55 -6.52 -3.25
C ASP A 217 -15.70 -7.42 -2.77
N SER A 218 -16.79 -6.80 -2.36
CA SER A 218 -18.02 -7.53 -1.98
C SER A 218 -18.50 -8.42 -3.16
N PRO A 219 -18.91 -9.67 -2.92
CA PRO A 219 -19.19 -10.31 -1.62
C PRO A 219 -17.97 -11.01 -0.97
N SER A 220 -16.76 -10.88 -1.51
CA SER A 220 -15.56 -11.41 -0.86
C SER A 220 -15.25 -10.66 0.43
N VAL A 221 -14.42 -11.27 1.28
CA VAL A 221 -13.96 -10.67 2.54
C VAL A 221 -12.43 -10.70 2.57
N PRO A 222 -11.78 -9.67 3.13
CA PRO A 222 -10.33 -9.66 3.31
C PRO A 222 -9.86 -10.79 4.24
N VAL A 223 -8.57 -11.07 4.21
CA VAL A 223 -7.88 -11.92 5.19
C VAL A 223 -8.20 -11.45 6.62
N SER A 224 -8.33 -12.38 7.55
CA SER A 224 -8.69 -12.06 8.93
C SER A 224 -7.59 -11.28 9.65
N PHE A 225 -7.96 -10.51 10.68
CA PHE A 225 -6.99 -9.82 11.53
C PHE A 225 -6.01 -10.79 12.21
N GLU A 226 -6.46 -11.97 12.60
CA GLU A 226 -5.62 -12.99 13.21
C GLU A 226 -4.50 -13.44 12.26
N GLN A 227 -4.83 -13.66 10.99
CA GLN A 227 -3.85 -14.03 9.95
C GLN A 227 -2.93 -12.86 9.59
N LEU A 228 -3.45 -11.63 9.53
CA LEU A 228 -2.64 -10.43 9.31
C LEU A 228 -1.70 -10.16 10.50
N ASP A 229 -2.17 -10.35 11.74
CA ASP A 229 -1.33 -10.29 12.95
C ASP A 229 -0.20 -11.33 12.88
N ALA A 230 -0.50 -12.57 12.48
CA ALA A 230 0.50 -13.63 12.34
C ALA A 230 1.63 -13.26 11.37
N ILE A 231 1.31 -12.51 10.30
CA ILE A 231 2.28 -11.99 9.34
C ILE A 231 3.06 -10.80 9.92
N ALA A 232 2.36 -9.81 10.47
CA ALA A 232 2.99 -8.56 10.92
C ALA A 232 3.85 -8.74 12.19
N LEU A 233 3.50 -9.72 13.02
CA LEU A 233 4.20 -10.03 14.28
C LEU A 233 5.32 -11.07 14.12
N VAL A 234 5.68 -11.49 12.90
CA VAL A 234 6.77 -12.45 12.68
C VAL A 234 8.02 -11.99 13.43
N PRO A 235 8.55 -12.83 14.36
CA PRO A 235 9.71 -12.45 15.14
C PRO A 235 10.97 -12.39 14.26
N GLY A 236 11.90 -11.50 14.61
CA GLY A 236 13.19 -11.39 13.94
C GLY A 236 13.19 -10.56 12.65
N ILE A 237 12.06 -10.01 12.22
CA ILE A 237 12.03 -9.01 11.15
C ILE A 237 12.46 -7.67 11.76
N GLU A 238 13.74 -7.37 11.64
CA GLU A 238 14.36 -6.13 12.13
C GLU A 238 15.23 -5.54 11.04
N VAL A 239 14.92 -4.29 10.64
CA VAL A 239 15.76 -3.52 9.72
C VAL A 239 16.95 -2.99 10.53
N PRO A 240 18.20 -3.29 10.15
CA PRO A 240 19.37 -2.74 10.81
C PRO A 240 19.35 -1.20 10.79
N ARG A 241 19.82 -0.58 11.87
CA ARG A 241 19.99 0.88 11.95
C ARG A 241 21.23 1.34 11.23
#